data_86b83d447a5b0281bf5de9044049935d
#
_entry.id   86b83d447a5b0281bf5de9044049935d
#
_cell.length_a   1.000
_cell.length_b   1.000
_cell.length_c   1.000
_cell.angle_alpha   90.00
_cell.angle_beta   90.00
_cell.angle_gamma   90.00
#
_symmetry.space_group_name_H-M   'P 1'
#
loop_
_entity.id
_entity.type
_entity.pdbx_description
1 polymer ?
#
loop_
_entity_poly.entity_id
_entity_poly.type
_entity_poly.pdbx_seq_one_letter_code
_entity_poly.pdbx_strand_id
1 'polypeptide(L)'
;MFIDASAIVAVIANESDSASLLRRLETSSECYASALSVWEASRALSRKREWSTDEAESLVRRLLDGIAAIDVAIDEHIGREAIRAHRDYGKGRHPAALNFGDCFAYACAKTLGVALLAKGNDFSQTDIELA
;
A
#
# COMPACT_ATOMS: atom_id res chain seq x y z
N MET A 1 -1.18 3.59 10.56
CA MET A 1 -0.36 2.83 9.57
C MET A 1 -0.62 3.30 8.15
N PHE A 2 0.34 3.21 7.24
CA PHE A 2 0.13 3.41 5.80
C PHE A 2 -0.24 2.07 5.14
N ILE A 3 -1.21 2.09 4.21
CA ILE A 3 -1.74 0.88 3.58
C ILE A 3 -1.20 0.77 2.15
N ASP A 4 -0.42 -0.27 1.90
CA ASP A 4 0.03 -0.61 0.55
C ASP A 4 -1.10 -1.21 -0.29
N ALA A 5 -1.00 -1.07 -1.61
CA ALA A 5 -1.97 -1.62 -2.55
C ALA A 5 -2.14 -3.16 -2.41
N SER A 6 -1.08 -3.88 -2.06
CA SER A 6 -1.13 -5.33 -1.86
C SER A 6 -2.07 -5.74 -0.71
N ALA A 7 -2.09 -4.98 0.39
CA ALA A 7 -3.00 -5.23 1.51
C ALA A 7 -4.46 -4.93 1.12
N ILE A 8 -4.71 -3.84 0.39
CA ILE A 8 -6.04 -3.48 -0.13
C ILE A 8 -6.57 -4.60 -1.03
N VAL A 9 -5.75 -5.05 -1.99
CA VAL A 9 -6.09 -6.14 -2.90
C VAL A 9 -6.39 -7.43 -2.15
N ALA A 10 -5.57 -7.80 -1.18
CA ALA A 10 -5.75 -9.03 -0.40
C ALA A 10 -7.08 -9.03 0.36
N VAL A 11 -7.45 -7.91 0.98
CA VAL A 11 -8.72 -7.78 1.71
C VAL A 11 -9.91 -7.87 0.76
N ILE A 12 -9.94 -7.09 -0.32
CA ILE A 12 -11.07 -7.04 -1.26
C ILE A 12 -11.21 -8.35 -2.05
N ALA A 13 -10.09 -8.94 -2.45
CA ALA A 13 -10.09 -10.21 -3.17
C ALA A 13 -10.33 -11.43 -2.26
N ASN A 14 -10.48 -11.23 -0.96
CA ASN A 14 -10.68 -12.28 0.04
C ASN A 14 -9.59 -13.37 -0.03
N GLU A 15 -8.34 -12.94 -0.01
CA GLU A 15 -7.19 -13.85 0.00
C GLU A 15 -7.01 -14.50 1.38
N SER A 16 -6.14 -15.49 1.49
CA SER A 16 -5.99 -16.31 2.71
C SER A 16 -5.68 -15.53 3.99
N ASP A 17 -5.02 -14.38 3.85
CA ASP A 17 -4.63 -13.49 4.94
C ASP A 17 -5.56 -12.28 5.14
N SER A 18 -6.62 -12.17 4.32
CA SER A 18 -7.58 -11.06 4.34
C SER A 18 -8.16 -10.75 5.71
N ALA A 19 -8.57 -11.79 6.46
CA ALA A 19 -9.15 -11.62 7.79
C ALA A 19 -8.14 -11.06 8.82
N SER A 20 -6.86 -11.40 8.69
CA SER A 20 -5.81 -10.86 9.54
C SER A 20 -5.52 -9.39 9.19
N LEU A 21 -5.43 -9.08 7.91
CA LEU A 21 -5.22 -7.71 7.43
C LEU A 21 -6.39 -6.81 7.81
N LEU A 22 -7.62 -7.27 7.62
CA LEU A 22 -8.80 -6.50 7.98
C LEU A 22 -8.85 -6.17 9.47
N ARG A 23 -8.55 -7.14 10.35
CA ARG A 23 -8.47 -6.88 11.80
C ARG A 23 -7.44 -5.81 12.14
N ARG A 24 -6.27 -5.78 11.50
CA ARG A 24 -5.26 -4.73 11.71
C ARG A 24 -5.77 -3.37 11.28
N LEU A 25 -6.49 -3.29 10.16
CA LEU A 25 -7.12 -2.05 9.70
C LEU A 25 -8.18 -1.54 10.69
N GLU A 26 -9.07 -2.43 11.16
CA GLU A 26 -10.17 -2.10 12.08
C GLU A 26 -9.67 -1.69 13.48
N THR A 27 -8.53 -2.22 13.92
CA THR A 27 -7.96 -1.92 15.24
C THR A 27 -6.95 -0.77 15.24
N SER A 28 -6.58 -0.26 14.07
CA SER A 28 -5.66 0.88 13.97
C SER A 28 -6.35 2.19 14.35
N SER A 29 -5.65 3.02 15.10
CA SER A 29 -6.13 4.37 15.44
C SER A 29 -6.20 5.29 14.22
N GLU A 30 -5.27 5.13 13.28
CA GLU A 30 -5.20 5.92 12.05
C GLU A 30 -4.67 5.07 10.90
N CYS A 31 -5.37 5.13 9.77
CA CYS A 31 -5.00 4.51 8.50
C CYS A 31 -4.75 5.57 7.44
N TYR A 32 -3.72 5.37 6.63
CA TYR A 32 -3.33 6.29 5.56
C TYR A 32 -3.23 5.54 4.24
N ALA A 33 -3.67 6.17 3.16
CA ALA A 33 -3.51 5.67 1.80
C ALA A 33 -3.20 6.84 0.85
N SER A 34 -2.63 6.56 -0.31
CA SER A 34 -2.38 7.57 -1.33
C SER A 34 -3.18 7.28 -2.61
N ALA A 35 -3.31 8.27 -3.46
CA ALA A 35 -3.90 8.09 -4.79
C ALA A 35 -3.19 6.99 -5.61
N LEU A 36 -1.88 6.80 -5.39
CA LEU A 36 -1.13 5.74 -6.05
C LEU A 36 -1.52 4.35 -5.52
N SER A 37 -1.69 4.19 -4.19
CA SER A 37 -2.20 2.93 -3.61
C SER A 37 -3.60 2.59 -4.15
N VAL A 38 -4.48 3.60 -4.29
CA VAL A 38 -5.82 3.42 -4.88
C VAL A 38 -5.72 2.97 -6.33
N TRP A 39 -4.89 3.65 -7.14
CA TRP A 39 -4.71 3.32 -8.55
C TRP A 39 -4.16 1.91 -8.74
N GLU A 40 -3.12 1.54 -8.01
CA GLU A 40 -2.50 0.21 -8.11
C GLU A 40 -3.46 -0.89 -7.68
N ALA A 41 -4.17 -0.72 -6.56
CA ALA A 41 -5.14 -1.67 -6.07
C ALA A 41 -6.31 -1.84 -7.06
N SER A 42 -6.85 -0.75 -7.58
CA SER A 42 -7.95 -0.78 -8.56
C SER A 42 -7.54 -1.52 -9.83
N ARG A 43 -6.35 -1.21 -10.36
CA ARG A 43 -5.80 -1.87 -11.54
C ARG A 43 -5.55 -3.37 -11.30
N ALA A 44 -5.01 -3.73 -10.14
CA ALA A 44 -4.73 -5.12 -9.80
C ALA A 44 -6.03 -5.94 -9.65
N LEU A 45 -7.04 -5.38 -8.98
CA LEU A 45 -8.35 -6.01 -8.80
C LEU A 45 -9.11 -6.19 -10.11
N SER A 46 -9.12 -5.17 -10.98
CA SER A 46 -9.72 -5.23 -12.31
C SER A 46 -9.17 -6.42 -13.11
N ARG A 47 -7.85 -6.59 -13.12
CA ARG A 47 -7.20 -7.71 -13.82
C ARG A 47 -7.46 -9.07 -13.16
N LYS A 48 -7.45 -9.14 -11.83
CA LYS A 48 -7.56 -10.39 -11.06
C LYS A 48 -8.98 -10.96 -11.06
N ARG A 49 -9.98 -10.09 -11.09
CA ARG A 49 -11.40 -10.44 -10.94
C ARG A 49 -12.22 -10.23 -12.21
N GLU A 50 -11.58 -9.76 -13.29
CA GLU A 50 -12.26 -9.39 -14.53
C GLU A 50 -13.36 -8.33 -14.33
N TRP A 51 -13.22 -7.51 -13.29
CA TRP A 51 -14.10 -6.36 -13.04
C TRP A 51 -13.74 -5.19 -13.92
N SER A 52 -14.69 -4.30 -14.21
CA SER A 52 -14.37 -3.01 -14.79
C SER A 52 -13.48 -2.18 -13.84
N THR A 53 -12.74 -1.23 -14.39
CA THR A 53 -11.90 -0.34 -13.58
C THR A 53 -12.74 0.44 -12.57
N ASP A 54 -13.94 0.90 -12.97
CA ASP A 54 -14.85 1.66 -12.12
C ASP A 54 -15.40 0.83 -10.95
N GLU A 55 -15.74 -0.44 -11.20
CA GLU A 55 -16.14 -1.38 -10.13
C GLU A 55 -15.01 -1.61 -9.14
N ALA A 56 -13.80 -1.87 -9.64
CA ALA A 56 -12.64 -2.09 -8.79
C ALA A 56 -12.31 -0.85 -7.96
N GLU A 57 -12.31 0.34 -8.55
CA GLU A 57 -12.09 1.60 -7.84
C GLU A 57 -13.15 1.85 -6.78
N SER A 58 -14.42 1.62 -7.10
CA SER A 58 -15.53 1.79 -6.14
C SER A 58 -15.36 0.91 -4.91
N LEU A 59 -14.91 -0.33 -5.08
CA LEU A 59 -14.64 -1.24 -3.94
C LEU A 59 -13.44 -0.78 -3.10
N VAL A 60 -12.37 -0.30 -3.74
CA VAL A 60 -11.21 0.24 -3.03
C VAL A 60 -11.62 1.45 -2.19
N ARG A 61 -12.35 2.41 -2.76
CA ARG A 61 -12.82 3.58 -2.03
C ARG A 61 -13.75 3.20 -0.87
N ARG A 62 -14.70 2.30 -1.09
CA ARG A 62 -15.58 1.81 -0.01
C ARG A 62 -14.83 1.19 1.16
N LEU A 63 -13.75 0.43 0.90
CA LEU A 63 -12.91 -0.10 1.97
C LEU A 63 -12.22 1.04 2.73
N LEU A 64 -11.58 1.97 2.02
CA LEU A 64 -10.84 3.08 2.63
C LEU A 64 -11.78 4.03 3.41
N ASP A 65 -12.95 4.35 2.86
CA ASP A 65 -13.97 5.15 3.55
C ASP A 65 -14.50 4.44 4.81
N GLY A 66 -14.72 3.12 4.71
CA GLY A 66 -15.20 2.31 5.83
C GLY A 66 -14.26 2.26 7.03
N ILE A 67 -12.96 2.41 6.80
CA ILE A 67 -11.93 2.51 7.86
C ILE A 67 -11.48 3.96 8.12
N ALA A 68 -12.17 4.94 7.55
CA ALA A 68 -11.84 6.37 7.65
C ALA A 68 -10.37 6.67 7.30
N ALA A 69 -9.84 6.05 6.24
CA ALA A 69 -8.46 6.25 5.83
C ALA A 69 -8.22 7.71 5.40
N ILE A 70 -7.08 8.25 5.81
CA ILE A 70 -6.65 9.61 5.51
C ILE A 70 -5.86 9.62 4.21
N ASP A 71 -6.25 10.47 3.26
CA ASP A 71 -5.53 10.64 1.99
C ASP A 71 -4.18 11.33 2.20
N VAL A 72 -3.13 10.74 1.64
CA VAL A 72 -1.76 11.28 1.63
C VAL A 72 -1.46 11.83 0.25
N ALA A 73 -1.26 13.14 0.16
CA ALA A 73 -0.79 13.77 -1.08
C ALA A 73 0.66 13.39 -1.35
N ILE A 74 0.94 12.91 -2.56
CA ILE A 74 2.32 12.63 -3.01
C ILE A 74 2.93 13.94 -3.51
N ASP A 75 3.71 14.55 -2.66
CA ASP A 75 4.43 15.80 -2.96
C ASP A 75 5.89 15.55 -3.37
N GLU A 76 6.64 16.64 -3.57
CA GLU A 76 8.05 16.58 -3.94
C GLU A 76 8.91 15.89 -2.85
N HIS A 77 8.56 16.05 -1.57
CA HIS A 77 9.30 15.43 -0.47
C HIS A 77 9.16 13.90 -0.51
N ILE A 78 7.93 13.40 -0.62
CA ILE A 78 7.65 11.97 -0.78
C ILE A 78 8.30 11.43 -2.05
N GLY A 79 8.27 12.18 -3.16
CA GLY A 79 8.97 11.80 -4.39
C GLY A 79 10.47 11.61 -4.20
N ARG A 80 11.12 12.49 -3.45
CA ARG A 80 12.56 12.35 -3.12
C ARG A 80 12.84 11.13 -2.24
N GLU A 81 11.99 10.86 -1.25
CA GLU A 81 12.10 9.65 -0.41
C GLU A 81 11.91 8.37 -1.23
N ALA A 82 10.98 8.37 -2.19
CA ALA A 82 10.79 7.22 -3.09
C ALA A 82 12.03 6.95 -3.97
N ILE A 83 12.70 8.01 -4.44
CA ILE A 83 13.99 7.88 -5.17
C ILE A 83 15.07 7.30 -4.25
N ARG A 84 15.13 7.71 -2.99
CA ARG A 84 16.06 7.14 -2.01
C ARG A 84 15.76 5.66 -1.75
N ALA A 85 14.47 5.31 -1.55
CA ALA A 85 14.03 3.92 -1.40
C ALA A 85 14.44 3.07 -2.60
N HIS A 86 14.28 3.58 -3.83
CA HIS A 86 14.74 2.89 -5.03
C HIS A 86 16.24 2.70 -5.07
N ARG A 87 17.03 3.72 -4.67
CA ARG A 87 18.48 3.62 -4.61
C ARG A 87 18.93 2.54 -3.62
N ASP A 88 18.29 2.47 -2.45
CA ASP A 88 18.74 1.64 -1.33
C ASP A 88 18.12 0.23 -1.37
N TYR A 89 16.87 0.08 -1.84
CA TYR A 89 16.09 -1.16 -1.81
C TYR A 89 15.48 -1.58 -3.15
N GLY A 90 15.71 -0.83 -4.22
CA GLY A 90 15.04 -1.00 -5.50
C GLY A 90 15.40 -2.28 -6.24
N LYS A 91 14.50 -2.70 -7.12
CA LYS A 91 14.68 -3.83 -8.02
C LYS A 91 15.95 -3.69 -8.86
N GLY A 92 16.75 -4.77 -8.89
CA GLY A 92 18.04 -4.80 -9.56
C GLY A 92 19.21 -4.19 -8.75
N ARG A 93 18.95 -3.74 -7.52
CA ARG A 93 19.93 -3.13 -6.62
C ARG A 93 20.03 -3.81 -5.27
N HIS A 94 18.90 -4.26 -4.73
CA HIS A 94 18.81 -4.85 -3.40
C HIS A 94 17.88 -6.08 -3.41
N PRO A 95 18.08 -7.08 -2.52
CA PRO A 95 17.21 -8.26 -2.43
C PRO A 95 15.74 -7.95 -2.16
N ALA A 96 15.41 -6.85 -1.48
CA ALA A 96 14.03 -6.39 -1.30
C ALA A 96 13.33 -6.11 -2.64
N ALA A 97 14.09 -5.73 -3.67
CA ALA A 97 13.65 -5.58 -5.05
C ALA A 97 12.39 -4.69 -5.22
N LEU A 98 12.30 -3.62 -4.40
CA LEU A 98 11.15 -2.73 -4.42
C LEU A 98 10.88 -2.21 -5.84
N ASN A 99 9.65 -2.35 -6.29
CA ASN A 99 9.17 -1.76 -7.54
C ASN A 99 8.80 -0.28 -7.35
N PHE A 100 8.24 0.36 -8.39
CA PHE A 100 7.85 1.76 -8.33
C PHE A 100 6.82 2.06 -7.24
N GLY A 101 5.74 1.26 -7.15
CA GLY A 101 4.70 1.45 -6.14
C GLY A 101 5.21 1.21 -4.73
N ASP A 102 6.01 0.14 -4.55
CA ASP A 102 6.62 -0.17 -3.27
C ASP A 102 7.49 0.98 -2.75
N CYS A 103 8.28 1.62 -3.64
CA CYS A 103 9.09 2.77 -3.27
C CYS A 103 8.26 3.95 -2.77
N PHE A 104 7.09 4.19 -3.37
CA PHE A 104 6.19 5.25 -2.92
C PHE A 104 5.43 4.87 -1.65
N ALA A 105 5.00 3.62 -1.48
CA ALA A 105 4.40 3.15 -0.23
C ALA A 105 5.39 3.27 0.93
N TYR A 106 6.62 2.82 0.74
CA TYR A 106 7.72 3.01 1.69
C TYR A 106 7.91 4.49 2.03
N ALA A 107 8.00 5.36 1.00
CA ALA A 107 8.24 6.80 1.19
C ALA A 107 7.12 7.48 1.97
N CYS A 108 5.85 7.14 1.69
CA CYS A 108 4.71 7.66 2.44
C CYS A 108 4.78 7.23 3.92
N ALA A 109 4.96 5.94 4.19
CA ALA A 109 5.06 5.44 5.56
C ALA A 109 6.23 6.07 6.32
N LYS A 110 7.40 6.17 5.67
CA LYS A 110 8.61 6.76 6.25
C LYS A 110 8.43 8.24 6.58
N THR A 111 7.85 9.01 5.65
CA THR A 111 7.62 10.45 5.82
C THR A 111 6.60 10.72 6.94
N LEU A 112 5.58 9.89 7.06
CA LEU A 112 4.56 10.01 8.12
C LEU A 112 5.05 9.47 9.47
N GLY A 113 6.14 8.71 9.51
CA GLY A 113 6.63 8.06 10.72
C GLY A 113 5.68 6.98 11.24
N VAL A 114 5.02 6.25 10.34
CA VAL A 114 4.05 5.19 10.66
C VAL A 114 4.48 3.85 10.09
N ALA A 115 3.98 2.76 10.69
CA ALA A 115 4.20 1.41 10.18
C ALA A 115 3.50 1.22 8.81
N LEU A 116 4.03 0.30 7.99
CA LEU A 116 3.50 -0.05 6.68
C LEU A 116 2.74 -1.38 6.75
N LEU A 117 1.49 -1.38 6.33
CA LEU A 117 0.70 -2.59 6.15
C LEU A 117 0.76 -3.04 4.69
N ALA A 118 1.40 -4.18 4.46
CA ALA A 118 1.53 -4.80 3.13
C ALA A 118 1.31 -6.31 3.21
N LYS A 119 0.96 -6.90 2.09
CA LYS A 119 0.99 -8.34 1.91
C LYS A 119 2.29 -8.78 1.26
N GLY A 120 2.83 -9.91 1.73
CA GLY A 120 4.08 -10.47 1.18
C GLY A 120 5.32 -10.04 1.95
N ASN A 121 6.47 -10.21 1.33
CA ASN A 121 7.78 -10.05 1.97
C ASN A 121 8.61 -8.91 1.37
N ASP A 122 8.05 -8.11 0.48
CA ASP A 122 8.81 -7.10 -0.28
C ASP A 122 9.49 -6.08 0.64
N PHE A 123 8.84 -5.72 1.74
CA PHE A 123 9.37 -4.76 2.71
C PHE A 123 10.17 -5.39 3.86
N SER A 124 10.21 -6.73 3.97
CA SER A 124 10.83 -7.43 5.11
C SER A 124 12.35 -7.23 5.19
N GLN A 125 13.00 -6.84 4.11
CA GLN A 125 14.42 -6.56 4.02
C GLN A 125 14.75 -5.07 3.94
N THR A 126 13.80 -4.21 4.31
CA THR A 126 13.99 -2.76 4.44
C THR A 126 14.01 -2.36 5.92
N ASP A 127 14.27 -1.10 6.20
CA ASP A 127 14.23 -0.55 7.55
C ASP A 127 12.86 0.01 7.95
N ILE A 128 11.81 -0.21 7.12
CA ILE A 128 10.46 0.24 7.46
C ILE A 128 9.82 -0.69 8.50
N GLU A 129 9.16 -0.11 9.49
CA GLU A 129 8.35 -0.87 10.43
C GLU A 129 7.13 -1.46 9.72
N LEU A 130 6.88 -2.76 9.91
CA LEU A 130 5.70 -3.43 9.37
C LEU A 130 4.60 -3.51 10.43
N ALA A 131 3.37 -3.22 9.99
CA ALA A 131 2.18 -3.25 10.85
C ALA A 131 1.64 -4.67 11.01
#